data_6df4d9c84e7853ac93f774f938d56fe9
#
_entry.id   6df4d9c84e7853ac93f774f938d56fe9
#
_cell.length_a   1.000
_cell.length_b   1.000
_cell.length_c   1.000
_cell.angle_alpha   90.00
_cell.angle_beta   90.00
_cell.angle_gamma   90.00
#
_symmetry.space_group_name_H-M   'P 1'
#
loop_
_entity.id
_entity.type
_entity.pdbx_description
1 polymer ?
#
loop_
_entity_poly.entity_id
_entity_poly.type
_entity_poly.pdbx_seq_one_letter_code
_entity_poly.pdbx_strand_id
1 'polypeptide(L)'
;MFRRICAGLGLALCTVTAAAQCCPAKPQSDKQQLLWHKLQDQLHAVDNDLDGVLGLAVKDLTSGEEFFIHPDEVMPQASSIKIAVLADLYLQAQQGKLKLTDEYIVRKEDLVEGSDIMLGLTPGVTRVTLRDLATMMVAVSDNSATNVLIERVGMDNVNAMLAGLGLHATRLRRKMMDLKAASEGRENVSTPREMMTLLEGLHAGKLLNKEMSADFFRVLGTHKQSALLDGLPDGAVAANKPGELEAVRNDSGIVFVKNRPYVLCVMTTYLKNEADGSAAIRRIATLTYSYFDRVSRASEYGRVVSPK
;
A
#
# COMPACT_ATOMS: atom_id res chain seq x y z
N MET A 1 -8.13 1.36 79.33
CA MET A 1 -8.58 2.54 78.60
C MET A 1 -7.41 3.11 77.80
N PHE A 2 -7.14 2.58 76.58
CA PHE A 2 -6.09 3.10 75.73
C PHE A 2 -6.60 2.92 74.24
N ARG A 3 -6.92 4.03 73.58
CA ARG A 3 -7.27 4.14 72.21
C ARG A 3 -5.98 4.07 71.37
N ARG A 4 -5.90 3.10 70.46
CA ARG A 4 -4.90 3.06 69.35
C ARG A 4 -5.49 3.69 68.11
N ILE A 5 -4.84 4.77 67.65
CA ILE A 5 -5.10 5.45 66.39
C ILE A 5 -4.24 4.73 65.33
N CYS A 6 -4.87 4.11 64.34
CA CYS A 6 -4.18 3.62 63.16
C CYS A 6 -4.18 4.73 62.09
N ALA A 7 -3.01 5.25 61.78
CA ALA A 7 -2.79 6.13 60.63
C ALA A 7 -2.60 5.29 59.39
N GLY A 8 -3.53 5.39 58.41
CA GLY A 8 -3.41 4.78 57.10
C GLY A 8 -2.59 5.67 56.17
N LEU A 9 -1.45 5.17 55.70
CA LEU A 9 -0.66 5.78 54.64
C LEU A 9 -1.25 5.38 53.29
N GLY A 10 -1.91 6.32 52.63
CA GLY A 10 -2.37 6.14 51.26
C GLY A 10 -1.21 6.39 50.28
N LEU A 11 -0.76 5.33 49.60
CA LEU A 11 0.18 5.42 48.48
C LEU A 11 -0.60 5.87 47.25
N ALA A 12 -0.42 7.12 46.82
CA ALA A 12 -0.92 7.60 45.54
C ALA A 12 0.00 7.09 44.40
N LEU A 13 -0.48 6.11 43.61
CA LEU A 13 0.19 5.67 42.39
C LEU A 13 -0.06 6.73 41.30
N CYS A 14 0.92 7.59 41.05
CA CYS A 14 0.93 8.45 39.87
C CYS A 14 1.25 7.59 38.63
N THR A 15 0.24 7.22 37.87
CA THR A 15 0.42 6.67 36.52
C THR A 15 0.83 7.79 35.57
N VAL A 16 2.11 7.85 35.22
CA VAL A 16 2.61 8.72 34.15
C VAL A 16 2.24 8.07 32.83
N THR A 17 1.14 8.52 32.23
CA THR A 17 0.84 8.23 30.83
C THR A 17 1.83 9.00 29.97
N ALA A 18 2.81 8.29 29.40
CA ALA A 18 3.66 8.84 28.36
C ALA A 18 2.81 9.04 27.09
N ALA A 19 2.27 10.25 26.92
CA ALA A 19 1.73 10.68 25.65
C ALA A 19 2.91 10.77 24.67
N ALA A 20 2.89 9.91 23.65
CA ALA A 20 3.80 10.05 22.51
C ALA A 20 3.55 11.43 21.90
N GLN A 21 4.47 12.36 22.16
CA GLN A 21 4.47 13.67 21.53
C GLN A 21 4.72 13.46 20.02
N CYS A 22 3.65 13.56 19.26
CA CYS A 22 3.74 13.77 17.82
C CYS A 22 4.45 15.12 17.63
N CYS A 23 5.74 15.09 17.28
CA CYS A 23 6.44 16.32 16.89
C CYS A 23 5.68 16.91 15.69
N PRO A 24 5.23 18.18 15.76
CA PRO A 24 4.59 18.81 14.62
C PRO A 24 5.57 18.81 13.45
N ALA A 25 5.09 18.39 12.27
CA ALA A 25 5.85 18.41 11.04
C ALA A 25 6.41 19.84 10.83
N LYS A 26 7.71 19.93 10.51
CA LYS A 26 8.34 21.22 10.27
C LYS A 26 7.71 21.82 9.01
N PRO A 27 7.15 23.06 9.07
CA PRO A 27 6.56 23.65 7.87
C PRO A 27 7.61 23.77 6.77
N GLN A 28 7.17 23.50 5.53
CA GLN A 28 8.04 23.66 4.36
C GLN A 28 8.48 25.12 4.22
N SER A 29 9.72 25.33 3.74
CA SER A 29 10.16 26.68 3.37
C SER A 29 9.43 27.14 2.09
N ASP A 30 9.28 28.48 1.89
CA ASP A 30 8.66 29.04 0.68
C ASP A 30 9.25 28.45 -0.61
N LYS A 31 10.56 28.14 -0.63
CA LYS A 31 11.24 27.53 -1.78
C LYS A 31 10.80 26.08 -2.01
N GLN A 32 10.57 25.32 -0.95
CA GLN A 32 10.05 23.95 -1.07
C GLN A 32 8.62 23.97 -1.57
N GLN A 33 7.78 24.92 -1.12
CA GLN A 33 6.43 25.12 -1.64
C GLN A 33 6.44 25.46 -3.14
N LEU A 34 7.35 26.32 -3.60
CA LEU A 34 7.51 26.60 -5.03
C LEU A 34 7.87 25.35 -5.84
N LEU A 35 8.72 24.46 -5.30
CA LEU A 35 9.05 23.19 -5.94
C LEU A 35 7.87 22.24 -5.94
N TRP A 36 7.10 22.22 -4.84
CA TRP A 36 5.88 21.41 -4.72
C TRP A 36 4.84 21.83 -5.76
N HIS A 37 4.58 23.14 -5.94
CA HIS A 37 3.67 23.63 -6.97
C HIS A 37 4.15 23.25 -8.38
N LYS A 38 5.46 23.34 -8.66
CA LYS A 38 6.00 22.88 -9.95
C LYS A 38 5.79 21.39 -10.20
N LEU A 39 5.91 20.57 -9.16
CA LEU A 39 5.57 19.14 -9.27
C LEU A 39 4.08 18.97 -9.58
N GLN A 40 3.20 19.68 -8.88
CA GLN A 40 1.74 19.62 -9.12
C GLN A 40 1.39 19.99 -10.57
N ASP A 41 1.97 21.08 -11.10
CA ASP A 41 1.78 21.48 -12.50
C ASP A 41 2.23 20.39 -13.49
N GLN A 42 3.36 19.73 -13.21
CA GLN A 42 3.85 18.62 -14.03
C GLN A 42 2.95 17.38 -13.96
N LEU A 43 2.38 17.10 -12.78
CA LEU A 43 1.45 15.97 -12.61
C LEU A 43 0.11 16.24 -13.31
N HIS A 44 -0.40 17.47 -13.26
CA HIS A 44 -1.57 17.88 -14.06
C HIS A 44 -1.31 17.77 -15.56
N ALA A 45 -0.10 18.07 -16.02
CA ALA A 45 0.25 17.88 -17.43
C ALA A 45 0.20 16.42 -17.86
N VAL A 46 0.55 15.46 -16.95
CA VAL A 46 0.40 14.03 -17.24
C VAL A 46 -1.07 13.65 -17.37
N ASP A 47 -1.94 14.17 -16.50
CA ASP A 47 -3.39 13.94 -16.56
C ASP A 47 -3.99 14.47 -17.88
N ASN A 48 -3.64 15.69 -18.25
CA ASN A 48 -4.12 16.31 -19.48
C ASN A 48 -3.66 15.60 -20.76
N ASP A 49 -2.49 14.96 -20.73
CA ASP A 49 -1.91 14.25 -21.87
C ASP A 49 -2.48 12.81 -22.03
N LEU A 50 -3.14 12.26 -20.98
CA LEU A 50 -3.61 10.87 -20.97
C LEU A 50 -4.96 10.72 -21.66
N ASP A 51 -5.06 9.87 -22.68
CA ASP A 51 -6.35 9.44 -23.27
C ASP A 51 -6.96 8.33 -22.40
N GLY A 52 -7.61 8.77 -21.32
CA GLY A 52 -8.19 7.96 -20.25
C GLY A 52 -8.52 8.82 -19.03
N VAL A 53 -8.76 8.20 -17.90
CA VAL A 53 -9.02 8.88 -16.61
C VAL A 53 -7.90 8.51 -15.63
N LEU A 54 -7.22 9.53 -15.10
CA LEU A 54 -6.18 9.40 -14.08
C LEU A 54 -6.73 9.71 -12.70
N GLY A 55 -6.53 8.80 -11.75
CA GLY A 55 -6.67 9.05 -10.32
C GLY A 55 -5.29 9.02 -9.67
N LEU A 56 -4.95 10.03 -8.89
CA LEU A 56 -3.64 10.17 -8.25
C LEU A 56 -3.77 10.62 -6.80
N ALA A 57 -3.00 9.98 -5.93
CA ALA A 57 -2.74 10.45 -4.58
C ALA A 57 -1.24 10.38 -4.28
N VAL A 58 -0.67 11.49 -3.85
CA VAL A 58 0.71 11.61 -3.38
C VAL A 58 0.70 12.17 -1.96
N LYS A 59 1.43 11.53 -1.04
CA LYS A 59 1.57 12.02 0.34
C LYS A 59 3.02 11.95 0.79
N ASP A 60 3.55 13.09 1.20
CA ASP A 60 4.81 13.16 1.94
C ASP A 60 4.61 12.64 3.38
N LEU A 61 5.20 11.51 3.71
CA LEU A 61 5.08 10.91 5.05
C LEU A 61 5.89 11.65 6.12
N THR A 62 6.69 12.66 5.73
CA THR A 62 7.49 13.47 6.66
C THR A 62 6.80 14.79 6.99
N SER A 63 6.29 15.52 6.00
CA SER A 63 5.60 16.80 6.20
C SER A 63 4.09 16.65 6.35
N GLY A 64 3.51 15.56 5.85
CA GLY A 64 2.07 15.35 5.79
C GLY A 64 1.40 16.03 4.60
N GLU A 65 2.17 16.68 3.71
CA GLU A 65 1.60 17.32 2.52
C GLU A 65 1.05 16.31 1.53
N GLU A 66 -0.08 16.65 0.94
CA GLU A 66 -0.83 15.80 0.02
C GLU A 66 -1.08 16.51 -1.30
N PHE A 67 -1.14 15.75 -2.37
CA PHE A 67 -1.60 16.19 -3.68
C PHE A 67 -2.47 15.14 -4.33
N PHE A 68 -3.53 15.58 -5.00
CA PHE A 68 -4.53 14.71 -5.57
C PHE A 68 -4.96 15.15 -6.98
N ILE A 69 -5.27 14.14 -7.80
CA ILE A 69 -6.06 14.27 -9.02
C ILE A 69 -7.17 13.23 -8.94
N HIS A 70 -8.44 13.62 -9.08
CA HIS A 70 -9.62 12.76 -8.98
C HIS A 70 -9.55 11.75 -7.80
N PRO A 71 -9.29 12.22 -6.55
CA PRO A 71 -8.91 11.35 -5.44
C PRO A 71 -9.99 10.40 -4.96
N ASP A 72 -11.26 10.75 -5.19
CA ASP A 72 -12.43 10.04 -4.64
C ASP A 72 -13.21 9.29 -5.71
N GLU A 73 -12.71 9.29 -6.97
CA GLU A 73 -13.29 8.49 -8.04
C GLU A 73 -13.05 7.00 -7.78
N VAL A 74 -14.15 6.24 -7.82
CA VAL A 74 -14.10 4.78 -7.62
C VAL A 74 -13.64 4.11 -8.90
N MET A 75 -12.48 3.46 -8.83
CA MET A 75 -11.83 2.83 -9.98
C MET A 75 -11.59 1.34 -9.76
N PRO A 76 -11.56 0.52 -10.82
CA PRO A 76 -11.17 -0.88 -10.73
C PRO A 76 -9.75 -1.00 -10.18
N GLN A 77 -9.57 -1.84 -9.16
CA GLN A 77 -8.26 -2.05 -8.52
C GLN A 77 -7.36 -3.02 -9.26
N ALA A 78 -7.92 -3.88 -10.09
CA ALA A 78 -7.15 -5.00 -10.63
C ALA A 78 -6.38 -5.73 -9.50
N SER A 79 -5.12 -6.07 -9.75
CA SER A 79 -4.28 -6.74 -8.74
C SER A 79 -3.77 -5.84 -7.61
N SER A 80 -3.97 -4.52 -7.66
CA SER A 80 -3.60 -3.63 -6.54
C SER A 80 -4.45 -3.90 -5.28
N ILE A 81 -5.65 -4.48 -5.41
CA ILE A 81 -6.48 -4.93 -4.27
C ILE A 81 -5.76 -5.95 -3.38
N LYS A 82 -4.75 -6.65 -3.89
CA LYS A 82 -3.93 -7.63 -3.16
C LYS A 82 -3.19 -7.00 -1.98
N ILE A 83 -3.00 -5.68 -1.97
CA ILE A 83 -2.49 -4.94 -0.80
C ILE A 83 -3.44 -5.10 0.40
N ALA A 84 -4.76 -4.99 0.18
CA ALA A 84 -5.75 -5.18 1.24
C ALA A 84 -5.81 -6.63 1.74
N VAL A 85 -5.72 -7.60 0.83
CA VAL A 85 -5.65 -9.04 1.20
C VAL A 85 -4.39 -9.30 2.04
N LEU A 86 -3.24 -8.77 1.64
CA LEU A 86 -1.99 -8.88 2.38
C LEU A 86 -2.11 -8.22 3.76
N ALA A 87 -2.72 -7.04 3.84
CA ALA A 87 -2.90 -6.32 5.11
C ALA A 87 -3.74 -7.12 6.11
N ASP A 88 -4.84 -7.72 5.67
CA ASP A 88 -5.69 -8.53 6.53
C ASP A 88 -5.02 -9.86 6.93
N LEU A 89 -4.25 -10.48 6.03
CA LEU A 89 -3.43 -11.66 6.36
C LEU A 89 -2.49 -11.36 7.54
N TYR A 90 -1.78 -10.24 7.48
CA TYR A 90 -0.86 -9.82 8.54
C TYR A 90 -1.59 -9.41 9.82
N LEU A 91 -2.75 -8.77 9.71
CA LEU A 91 -3.58 -8.41 10.86
C LEU A 91 -4.09 -9.66 11.60
N GLN A 92 -4.57 -10.67 10.87
CA GLN A 92 -5.03 -11.93 11.45
C GLN A 92 -3.87 -12.74 12.04
N ALA A 93 -2.68 -12.70 11.43
CA ALA A 93 -1.48 -13.30 12.00
C ALA A 93 -1.08 -12.62 13.30
N GLN A 94 -1.10 -11.29 13.37
CA GLN A 94 -0.86 -10.51 14.59
C GLN A 94 -1.88 -10.84 15.70
N GLN A 95 -3.12 -11.10 15.33
CA GLN A 95 -4.20 -11.48 16.26
C GLN A 95 -4.13 -12.96 16.69
N GLY A 96 -3.18 -13.74 16.15
CA GLY A 96 -3.03 -15.17 16.45
C GLY A 96 -4.14 -16.06 15.86
N LYS A 97 -4.95 -15.56 14.92
CA LYS A 97 -6.01 -16.32 14.24
C LYS A 97 -5.46 -17.31 13.22
N LEU A 98 -4.28 -17.01 12.67
CA LEU A 98 -3.51 -17.85 11.76
C LEU A 98 -2.01 -17.59 11.99
N LYS A 99 -1.17 -18.42 11.38
CA LYS A 99 0.29 -18.22 11.37
C LYS A 99 0.76 -18.11 9.92
N LEU A 100 1.69 -17.19 9.64
CA LEU A 100 2.30 -17.09 8.32
C LEU A 100 3.03 -18.38 7.89
N THR A 101 3.37 -19.23 8.87
CA THR A 101 3.97 -20.55 8.67
C THR A 101 2.95 -21.68 8.53
N ASP A 102 1.64 -21.41 8.62
CA ASP A 102 0.62 -22.44 8.37
C ASP A 102 0.75 -22.96 6.95
N GLU A 103 0.78 -24.29 6.83
CA GLU A 103 0.95 -24.98 5.56
C GLU A 103 -0.36 -25.07 4.77
N TYR A 104 -0.23 -25.00 3.47
CA TYR A 104 -1.28 -25.27 2.50
C TYR A 104 -0.77 -26.32 1.50
N ILE A 105 -1.56 -27.36 1.27
CA ILE A 105 -1.29 -28.36 0.24
C ILE A 105 -1.97 -27.86 -1.04
N VAL A 106 -1.21 -27.67 -2.12
CA VAL A 106 -1.73 -27.22 -3.41
C VAL A 106 -2.83 -28.17 -3.90
N ARG A 107 -4.01 -27.64 -4.19
CA ARG A 107 -5.15 -28.40 -4.71
C ARG A 107 -5.41 -28.01 -6.17
N LYS A 108 -5.85 -28.98 -6.98
CA LYS A 108 -6.10 -28.77 -8.41
C LYS A 108 -7.21 -27.73 -8.65
N GLU A 109 -8.25 -27.74 -7.80
CA GLU A 109 -9.40 -26.86 -7.86
C GLU A 109 -9.08 -25.38 -7.59
N ASP A 110 -7.94 -25.09 -6.95
CA ASP A 110 -7.51 -23.72 -6.66
C ASP A 110 -6.67 -23.10 -7.77
N LEU A 111 -6.28 -23.89 -8.77
CA LEU A 111 -5.43 -23.44 -9.86
C LEU A 111 -6.28 -22.68 -10.90
N VAL A 112 -5.95 -21.39 -11.11
CA VAL A 112 -6.60 -20.52 -12.08
C VAL A 112 -5.57 -19.85 -12.98
N GLU A 113 -6.00 -19.34 -14.13
CA GLU A 113 -5.15 -18.61 -15.07
C GLU A 113 -4.51 -17.35 -14.44
N GLY A 114 -3.40 -16.90 -15.02
CA GLY A 114 -2.60 -15.80 -14.48
C GLY A 114 -1.93 -16.15 -13.14
N SER A 115 -1.45 -17.41 -13.04
CA SER A 115 -0.75 -17.95 -11.88
C SER A 115 0.58 -18.55 -12.32
N ASP A 116 1.61 -17.71 -12.44
CA ASP A 116 2.89 -18.09 -13.04
C ASP A 116 3.65 -19.17 -12.25
N ILE A 117 3.46 -19.20 -10.93
CA ILE A 117 4.14 -20.17 -10.04
C ILE A 117 3.20 -21.30 -9.67
N MET A 118 2.00 -21.00 -9.15
CA MET A 118 1.09 -22.01 -8.62
C MET A 118 0.69 -23.06 -9.68
N LEU A 119 0.50 -22.67 -10.96
CA LEU A 119 0.19 -23.61 -12.05
C LEU A 119 1.31 -24.62 -12.34
N GLY A 120 2.55 -24.30 -11.98
CA GLY A 120 3.70 -25.19 -12.11
C GLY A 120 3.90 -26.15 -10.93
N LEU A 121 3.15 -26.00 -9.85
CA LEU A 121 3.27 -26.85 -8.66
C LEU A 121 2.43 -28.13 -8.79
N THR A 122 2.87 -29.21 -8.13
CA THR A 122 2.19 -30.52 -8.19
C THR A 122 1.07 -30.60 -7.16
N PRO A 123 -0.23 -30.64 -7.59
CA PRO A 123 -1.35 -30.78 -6.68
C PRO A 123 -1.30 -32.07 -5.84
N GLY A 124 -1.75 -31.99 -4.60
CA GLY A 124 -1.78 -33.08 -3.63
C GLY A 124 -0.43 -33.41 -2.99
N VAL A 125 0.68 -32.88 -3.53
CA VAL A 125 2.06 -33.16 -3.08
C VAL A 125 2.77 -31.92 -2.56
N THR A 126 2.72 -30.83 -3.33
CA THR A 126 3.43 -29.59 -2.97
C THR A 126 2.78 -28.94 -1.75
N ARG A 127 3.63 -28.56 -0.78
CA ARG A 127 3.27 -27.79 0.41
C ARG A 127 3.93 -26.43 0.33
N VAL A 128 3.17 -25.40 0.63
CA VAL A 128 3.64 -24.01 0.71
C VAL A 128 3.05 -23.37 1.98
N THR A 129 3.73 -22.38 2.53
CA THR A 129 3.20 -21.63 3.68
C THR A 129 2.31 -20.47 3.22
N LEU A 130 1.51 -19.91 4.13
CA LEU A 130 0.75 -18.68 3.83
C LEU A 130 1.68 -17.51 3.45
N ARG A 131 2.91 -17.49 4.00
CA ARG A 131 3.94 -16.52 3.61
C ARG A 131 4.43 -16.75 2.16
N ASP A 132 4.62 -17.99 1.74
CA ASP A 132 5.02 -18.32 0.37
C ASP A 132 3.93 -17.87 -0.61
N LEU A 133 2.66 -18.14 -0.29
CA LEU A 133 1.52 -17.68 -1.07
C LEU A 133 1.47 -16.13 -1.13
N ALA A 134 1.71 -15.44 -0.01
CA ALA A 134 1.78 -13.98 0.02
C ALA A 134 2.92 -13.44 -0.87
N THR A 135 4.06 -14.12 -0.87
CA THR A 135 5.20 -13.76 -1.73
C THR A 135 4.87 -13.95 -3.21
N MET A 136 4.25 -15.08 -3.59
CA MET A 136 3.79 -15.33 -4.96
C MET A 136 2.73 -14.31 -5.41
N MET A 137 1.77 -14.01 -4.52
CA MET A 137 0.73 -13.00 -4.76
C MET A 137 1.33 -11.61 -5.07
N VAL A 138 2.40 -11.23 -4.37
CA VAL A 138 3.03 -9.91 -4.54
C VAL A 138 4.03 -9.91 -5.69
N ALA A 139 4.95 -10.87 -5.74
CA ALA A 139 6.09 -10.86 -6.68
C ALA A 139 5.66 -11.05 -8.14
N VAL A 140 4.81 -12.02 -8.41
CA VAL A 140 4.34 -12.35 -9.77
C VAL A 140 2.82 -12.20 -9.93
N SER A 141 2.17 -11.58 -8.94
CA SER A 141 0.70 -11.38 -8.99
C SER A 141 -0.11 -12.67 -9.12
N ASP A 142 0.40 -13.81 -8.63
CA ASP A 142 -0.20 -15.14 -8.77
C ASP A 142 -1.66 -15.17 -8.28
N ASN A 143 -2.59 -15.49 -9.19
CA ASN A 143 -4.02 -15.44 -8.92
C ASN A 143 -4.50 -16.63 -8.08
N SER A 144 -3.91 -17.82 -8.27
CA SER A 144 -4.22 -19.00 -7.45
C SER A 144 -3.79 -18.77 -6.00
N ALA A 145 -2.56 -18.31 -5.79
CA ALA A 145 -2.06 -17.94 -4.47
C ALA A 145 -2.96 -16.89 -3.80
N THR A 146 -3.40 -15.89 -4.57
CA THR A 146 -4.31 -14.85 -4.09
C THR A 146 -5.65 -15.43 -3.65
N ASN A 147 -6.25 -16.31 -4.46
CA ASN A 147 -7.55 -16.92 -4.17
C ASN A 147 -7.50 -17.80 -2.92
N VAL A 148 -6.43 -18.56 -2.74
CA VAL A 148 -6.20 -19.34 -1.50
C VAL A 148 -6.10 -18.41 -0.29
N LEU A 149 -5.36 -17.28 -0.40
CA LEU A 149 -5.28 -16.31 0.70
C LEU A 149 -6.63 -15.66 0.99
N ILE A 150 -7.41 -15.29 -0.04
CA ILE A 150 -8.76 -14.75 0.15
C ILE A 150 -9.66 -15.76 0.90
N GLU A 151 -9.56 -17.05 0.59
CA GLU A 151 -10.29 -18.09 1.34
C GLU A 151 -9.84 -18.20 2.79
N ARG A 152 -8.53 -18.12 3.03
CA ARG A 152 -7.95 -18.22 4.38
C ARG A 152 -8.31 -17.06 5.28
N VAL A 153 -8.21 -15.83 4.78
CA VAL A 153 -8.52 -14.62 5.56
C VAL A 153 -10.02 -14.33 5.59
N GLY A 154 -10.75 -14.69 4.54
CA GLY A 154 -12.17 -14.39 4.34
C GLY A 154 -12.39 -13.02 3.72
N MET A 155 -13.14 -12.96 2.63
CA MET A 155 -13.45 -11.71 1.92
C MET A 155 -14.16 -10.69 2.83
N ASP A 156 -15.08 -11.15 3.68
CA ASP A 156 -15.81 -10.30 4.62
C ASP A 156 -14.89 -9.68 5.68
N ASN A 157 -13.85 -10.41 6.12
CA ASN A 157 -12.87 -9.91 7.08
C ASN A 157 -12.01 -8.81 6.45
N VAL A 158 -11.56 -9.00 5.19
CA VAL A 158 -10.86 -7.93 4.44
C VAL A 158 -11.72 -6.68 4.36
N ASN A 159 -13.00 -6.81 3.98
CA ASN A 159 -13.91 -5.68 3.88
C ASN A 159 -14.25 -5.06 5.25
N ALA A 160 -14.34 -5.86 6.31
CA ALA A 160 -14.55 -5.37 7.67
C ALA A 160 -13.31 -4.59 8.19
N MET A 161 -12.09 -5.07 7.91
CA MET A 161 -10.85 -4.34 8.20
C MET A 161 -10.83 -2.98 7.49
N LEU A 162 -11.12 -2.95 6.19
CA LEU A 162 -11.17 -1.71 5.40
C LEU A 162 -12.21 -0.73 5.96
N ALA A 163 -13.42 -1.21 6.25
CA ALA A 163 -14.49 -0.39 6.85
C ALA A 163 -14.10 0.14 8.24
N GLY A 164 -13.40 -0.67 9.05
CA GLY A 164 -12.88 -0.26 10.37
C GLY A 164 -11.82 0.85 10.29
N LEU A 165 -11.17 1.01 9.15
CA LEU A 165 -10.26 2.12 8.85
C LEU A 165 -10.96 3.32 8.19
N GLY A 166 -12.29 3.27 7.99
CA GLY A 166 -13.06 4.29 7.29
C GLY A 166 -12.97 4.23 5.76
N LEU A 167 -12.42 3.16 5.21
CA LEU A 167 -12.22 2.97 3.76
C LEU A 167 -13.46 2.29 3.17
N HIS A 168 -14.49 3.08 2.87
CA HIS A 168 -15.78 2.56 2.48
C HIS A 168 -15.95 2.34 0.97
N ALA A 169 -15.17 3.00 0.14
CA ALA A 169 -15.15 2.80 -1.30
C ALA A 169 -14.27 1.60 -1.71
N THR A 170 -13.25 1.27 -0.90
CA THR A 170 -12.39 0.11 -1.17
C THR A 170 -13.11 -1.18 -0.82
N ARG A 171 -13.29 -2.06 -1.83
CA ARG A 171 -14.05 -3.30 -1.68
C ARG A 171 -13.41 -4.46 -2.44
N LEU A 172 -13.19 -5.57 -1.73
CA LEU A 172 -12.92 -6.88 -2.32
C LEU A 172 -14.28 -7.55 -2.58
N ARG A 173 -14.68 -7.71 -3.85
CA ARG A 173 -16.03 -8.18 -4.24
C ARG A 173 -16.01 -9.50 -4.98
N ARG A 174 -14.86 -9.92 -5.50
CA ARG A 174 -14.69 -11.15 -6.25
C ARG A 174 -13.29 -11.74 -6.08
N LYS A 175 -13.20 -13.05 -6.28
CA LYS A 175 -11.90 -13.71 -6.45
C LYS A 175 -11.23 -13.30 -7.76
N MET A 176 -9.95 -13.59 -7.85
CA MET A 176 -9.21 -13.43 -9.11
C MET A 176 -9.77 -14.43 -10.14
N MET A 177 -9.85 -14.00 -11.39
CA MET A 177 -10.39 -14.76 -12.53
C MET A 177 -11.88 -15.14 -12.42
N ASP A 178 -12.64 -14.59 -11.50
CA ASP A 178 -14.10 -14.69 -11.50
C ASP A 178 -14.70 -13.71 -12.53
N LEU A 179 -14.61 -14.09 -13.81
CA LEU A 179 -15.07 -13.27 -14.92
C LEU A 179 -16.60 -13.11 -14.93
N LYS A 180 -17.34 -14.09 -14.35
CA LYS A 180 -18.79 -13.98 -14.21
C LYS A 180 -19.14 -12.84 -13.25
N ALA A 181 -18.53 -12.80 -12.08
CA ALA A 181 -18.75 -11.71 -11.14
C ALA A 181 -18.39 -10.35 -11.75
N ALA A 182 -17.28 -10.27 -12.50
CA ALA A 182 -16.86 -9.06 -13.20
C ALA A 182 -17.91 -8.59 -14.23
N SER A 183 -18.43 -9.50 -15.05
CA SER A 183 -19.48 -9.18 -16.06
C SER A 183 -20.80 -8.73 -15.44
N GLU A 184 -21.06 -9.08 -14.18
CA GLU A 184 -22.21 -8.64 -13.38
C GLU A 184 -21.93 -7.33 -12.60
N GLY A 185 -20.78 -6.66 -12.86
CA GLY A 185 -20.41 -5.40 -12.22
C GLY A 185 -19.85 -5.55 -10.79
N ARG A 186 -19.57 -6.78 -10.34
CA ARG A 186 -18.90 -7.02 -9.05
C ARG A 186 -17.38 -6.93 -9.20
N GLU A 187 -16.86 -5.73 -9.42
CA GLU A 187 -15.43 -5.48 -9.56
C GLU A 187 -14.79 -5.15 -8.21
N ASN A 188 -13.53 -5.52 -8.04
CA ASN A 188 -12.69 -5.07 -6.93
C ASN A 188 -12.33 -3.61 -7.17
N VAL A 189 -12.68 -2.74 -6.24
CA VAL A 189 -12.60 -1.29 -6.43
C VAL A 189 -11.93 -0.57 -5.27
N SER A 190 -11.42 0.61 -5.53
CA SER A 190 -10.95 1.58 -4.53
C SER A 190 -10.95 2.99 -5.11
N THR A 191 -10.50 3.94 -4.31
CA THR A 191 -10.15 5.30 -4.74
C THR A 191 -8.66 5.56 -4.47
N PRO A 192 -8.03 6.51 -5.19
CA PRO A 192 -6.64 6.90 -4.91
C PRO A 192 -6.43 7.31 -3.45
N ARG A 193 -7.35 8.09 -2.88
CA ARG A 193 -7.29 8.55 -1.48
C ARG A 193 -7.34 7.38 -0.49
N GLU A 194 -8.24 6.42 -0.68
CA GLU A 194 -8.37 5.30 0.25
C GLU A 194 -7.17 4.36 0.20
N MET A 195 -6.60 4.12 -0.99
CA MET A 195 -5.35 3.35 -1.12
C MET A 195 -4.18 4.06 -0.43
N MET A 196 -4.08 5.37 -0.58
CA MET A 196 -3.09 6.18 0.14
C MET A 196 -3.28 6.07 1.66
N THR A 197 -4.52 6.18 2.14
CA THR A 197 -4.85 6.09 3.57
C THR A 197 -4.51 4.71 4.14
N LEU A 198 -4.77 3.63 3.40
CA LEU A 198 -4.39 2.27 3.80
C LEU A 198 -2.87 2.14 3.94
N LEU A 199 -2.11 2.56 2.93
CA LEU A 199 -0.64 2.48 2.93
C LEU A 199 -0.02 3.36 4.02
N GLU A 200 -0.52 4.58 4.21
CA GLU A 200 -0.12 5.45 5.31
C GLU A 200 -0.37 4.78 6.67
N GLY A 201 -1.57 4.24 6.88
CA GLY A 201 -1.95 3.57 8.13
C GLY A 201 -1.06 2.38 8.45
N LEU A 202 -0.70 1.58 7.44
CA LEU A 202 0.25 0.47 7.55
C LEU A 202 1.66 0.96 7.92
N HIS A 203 2.14 2.02 7.26
CA HIS A 203 3.45 2.62 7.54
C HIS A 203 3.52 3.26 8.92
N ALA A 204 2.47 3.94 9.34
CA ALA A 204 2.38 4.58 10.63
C ALA A 204 2.13 3.61 11.81
N GLY A 205 2.02 2.30 11.56
CA GLY A 205 1.77 1.30 12.59
C GLY A 205 0.36 1.37 13.20
N LYS A 206 -0.60 1.97 12.50
CA LYS A 206 -2.00 2.08 12.98
C LYS A 206 -2.76 0.75 12.90
N LEU A 207 -2.34 -0.15 11.99
CA LEU A 207 -2.97 -1.44 11.75
C LEU A 207 -2.13 -2.61 12.26
N LEU A 208 -0.84 -2.56 12.00
CA LEU A 208 0.13 -3.60 12.33
C LEU A 208 1.15 -3.09 13.35
N ASN A 209 1.61 -3.96 14.24
CA ASN A 209 2.75 -3.64 15.10
C ASN A 209 4.04 -3.53 14.29
N LYS A 210 5.13 -3.08 14.92
CA LYS A 210 6.40 -2.80 14.26
C LYS A 210 6.98 -4.02 13.51
N GLU A 211 6.91 -5.20 14.10
CA GLU A 211 7.45 -6.44 13.51
C GLU A 211 6.64 -6.85 12.28
N MET A 212 5.31 -6.94 12.42
CA MET A 212 4.41 -7.30 11.34
C MET A 212 4.42 -6.27 10.21
N SER A 213 4.51 -4.98 10.53
CA SER A 213 4.64 -3.91 9.54
C SER A 213 5.95 -4.02 8.75
N ALA A 214 7.08 -4.26 9.44
CA ALA A 214 8.37 -4.42 8.77
C ALA A 214 8.35 -5.62 7.80
N ASP A 215 7.77 -6.74 8.22
CA ASP A 215 7.66 -7.92 7.40
C ASP A 215 6.65 -7.76 6.25
N PHE A 216 5.52 -7.11 6.49
CA PHE A 216 4.56 -6.71 5.45
C PHE A 216 5.23 -5.91 4.34
N PHE A 217 5.99 -4.86 4.69
CA PHE A 217 6.68 -4.04 3.69
C PHE A 217 7.84 -4.79 3.03
N ARG A 218 8.47 -5.75 3.71
CA ARG A 218 9.47 -6.62 3.09
C ARG A 218 8.84 -7.50 2.01
N VAL A 219 7.66 -8.09 2.27
CA VAL A 219 6.93 -8.88 1.27
C VAL A 219 6.42 -7.97 0.15
N LEU A 220 5.79 -6.82 0.48
CA LEU A 220 5.29 -5.88 -0.52
C LEU A 220 6.42 -5.29 -1.37
N GLY A 221 7.64 -5.19 -0.84
CA GLY A 221 8.85 -4.72 -1.51
C GLY A 221 9.57 -5.80 -2.33
N THR A 222 9.06 -7.03 -2.41
CA THR A 222 9.65 -8.07 -3.27
C THR A 222 9.73 -7.59 -4.71
N HIS A 223 10.88 -7.83 -5.36
CA HIS A 223 11.12 -7.43 -6.76
C HIS A 223 10.02 -7.95 -7.69
N LYS A 224 9.56 -7.09 -8.58
CA LYS A 224 8.50 -7.37 -9.55
C LYS A 224 8.59 -6.44 -10.75
N GLN A 225 7.92 -6.80 -11.84
CA GLN A 225 7.68 -5.87 -12.94
C GLN A 225 6.61 -4.85 -12.52
N SER A 226 6.89 -3.56 -12.72
CA SER A 226 6.00 -2.49 -12.28
C SER A 226 6.37 -1.18 -12.95
N ALA A 227 5.37 -0.51 -13.53
CA ALA A 227 5.58 0.79 -14.18
C ALA A 227 6.06 1.86 -13.18
N LEU A 228 5.67 1.78 -11.91
CA LEU A 228 6.18 2.64 -10.85
C LEU A 228 7.69 2.41 -10.66
N LEU A 229 8.13 1.16 -10.54
CA LEU A 229 9.55 0.83 -10.37
C LEU A 229 10.38 1.25 -11.57
N ASP A 230 9.86 1.08 -12.79
CA ASP A 230 10.53 1.51 -14.04
C ASP A 230 10.74 3.03 -14.11
N GLY A 231 9.97 3.81 -13.36
CA GLY A 231 10.11 5.27 -13.24
C GLY A 231 11.10 5.72 -12.18
N LEU A 232 11.63 4.80 -11.37
CA LEU A 232 12.58 5.10 -10.30
C LEU A 232 14.03 4.84 -10.77
N PRO A 233 15.02 5.57 -10.23
CA PRO A 233 16.41 5.29 -10.53
C PRO A 233 16.86 3.96 -9.91
N ASP A 234 17.95 3.40 -10.45
CA ASP A 234 18.56 2.19 -9.92
C ASP A 234 18.89 2.33 -8.43
N GLY A 235 18.60 1.30 -7.67
CA GLY A 235 18.82 1.26 -6.22
C GLY A 235 17.75 1.98 -5.38
N ALA A 236 16.74 2.61 -5.99
CA ALA A 236 15.60 3.12 -5.24
C ALA A 236 14.82 1.97 -4.61
N VAL A 237 14.31 2.18 -3.40
CA VAL A 237 13.54 1.18 -2.65
C VAL A 237 12.08 1.58 -2.64
N ALA A 238 11.22 0.67 -3.06
CA ALA A 238 9.78 0.84 -2.96
C ALA A 238 9.09 -0.46 -2.54
N ALA A 239 7.94 -0.33 -1.91
CA ALA A 239 7.03 -1.42 -1.62
C ALA A 239 5.68 -1.10 -2.26
N ASN A 240 5.35 -1.77 -3.35
CA ASN A 240 4.20 -1.45 -4.19
C ASN A 240 3.52 -2.71 -4.75
N LYS A 241 2.36 -2.52 -5.32
CA LYS A 241 1.66 -3.56 -6.07
C LYS A 241 1.02 -2.97 -7.32
N PRO A 242 1.47 -3.38 -8.51
CA PRO A 242 0.80 -3.04 -9.76
C PRO A 242 -0.51 -3.79 -9.93
N GLY A 243 -1.39 -3.25 -10.77
CA GLY A 243 -2.64 -3.87 -11.17
C GLY A 243 -2.96 -3.61 -12.63
N GLU A 244 -3.35 -4.66 -13.35
CA GLU A 244 -3.60 -4.62 -14.78
C GLU A 244 -4.89 -5.35 -15.13
N LEU A 245 -5.75 -4.68 -15.89
CA LEU A 245 -6.91 -5.22 -16.60
C LEU A 245 -6.99 -4.57 -17.98
N GLU A 246 -7.91 -5.01 -18.81
CA GLU A 246 -8.23 -4.32 -20.05
C GLU A 246 -8.64 -2.87 -19.74
N ALA A 247 -8.07 -1.91 -20.47
CA ALA A 247 -8.25 -0.45 -20.27
C ALA A 247 -7.91 0.09 -18.86
N VAL A 248 -7.15 -0.66 -18.02
CA VAL A 248 -6.79 -0.28 -16.65
C VAL A 248 -5.31 -0.56 -16.38
N ARG A 249 -4.60 0.43 -15.83
CA ARG A 249 -3.24 0.30 -15.29
C ARG A 249 -3.16 1.03 -13.96
N ASN A 250 -2.76 0.34 -12.92
CA ASN A 250 -2.63 0.89 -11.57
C ASN A 250 -1.27 0.54 -10.99
N ASP A 251 -0.79 1.38 -10.10
CA ASP A 251 0.34 1.06 -9.23
C ASP A 251 0.24 1.87 -7.93
N SER A 252 0.31 1.20 -6.80
CA SER A 252 0.16 1.85 -5.50
C SER A 252 1.20 1.32 -4.53
N GLY A 253 1.85 2.22 -3.79
CA GLY A 253 2.89 1.82 -2.84
C GLY A 253 3.52 2.98 -2.08
N ILE A 254 4.58 2.65 -1.36
CA ILE A 254 5.46 3.59 -0.67
C ILE A 254 6.83 3.54 -1.31
N VAL A 255 7.38 4.70 -1.62
CA VAL A 255 8.76 4.87 -2.07
C VAL A 255 9.58 5.40 -0.90
N PHE A 256 10.65 4.67 -0.55
CA PHE A 256 11.49 4.95 0.61
C PHE A 256 12.69 5.82 0.24
N VAL A 257 12.45 7.10 -0.05
CA VAL A 257 13.53 8.07 -0.15
C VAL A 257 14.09 8.35 1.25
N LYS A 258 15.40 8.34 1.39
CA LYS A 258 16.07 8.56 2.69
C LYS A 258 15.57 9.87 3.33
N ASN A 259 15.08 9.79 4.56
CA ASN A 259 14.52 10.89 5.34
C ASN A 259 13.25 11.54 4.75
N ARG A 260 12.72 11.05 3.63
CA ARG A 260 11.54 11.62 2.97
C ARG A 260 10.72 10.56 2.23
N PRO A 261 10.26 9.48 2.92
CA PRO A 261 9.39 8.50 2.30
C PRO A 261 8.07 9.14 1.90
N TYR A 262 7.47 8.62 0.83
CA TYR A 262 6.17 9.11 0.35
C TYR A 262 5.28 7.98 -0.16
N VAL A 263 3.98 8.18 -0.04
CA VAL A 263 2.98 7.31 -0.68
C VAL A 263 2.74 7.81 -2.10
N LEU A 264 2.63 6.88 -3.02
CA LEU A 264 2.22 7.13 -4.41
C LEU A 264 1.17 6.09 -4.81
N CYS A 265 -0.03 6.57 -5.12
CA CYS A 265 -1.11 5.75 -5.66
C CYS A 265 -1.54 6.32 -7.00
N VAL A 266 -1.32 5.57 -8.07
CA VAL A 266 -1.70 5.93 -9.43
C VAL A 266 -2.70 4.90 -9.92
N MET A 267 -3.85 5.36 -10.35
CA MET A 267 -4.93 4.52 -10.88
C MET A 267 -5.38 5.10 -12.22
N THR A 268 -5.50 4.27 -13.22
CA THR A 268 -6.00 4.70 -14.53
C THR A 268 -7.11 3.77 -15.02
N THR A 269 -8.08 4.35 -15.72
CA THR A 269 -9.20 3.61 -16.31
C THR A 269 -9.63 4.25 -17.64
N TYR A 270 -10.49 3.57 -18.40
CA TYR A 270 -10.91 4.00 -19.73
C TYR A 270 -9.75 4.27 -20.70
N LEU A 271 -8.62 3.59 -20.50
CA LEU A 271 -7.48 3.75 -21.37
C LEU A 271 -7.82 3.24 -22.79
N LYS A 272 -7.59 4.09 -23.77
CA LYS A 272 -7.66 3.68 -25.18
C LYS A 272 -6.48 2.77 -25.55
N ASN A 273 -5.32 3.05 -24.98
CA ASN A 273 -4.11 2.26 -25.10
C ASN A 273 -3.48 2.06 -23.73
N GLU A 274 -3.32 0.84 -23.32
CA GLU A 274 -2.81 0.45 -22.00
C GLU A 274 -1.34 0.84 -21.78
N ALA A 275 -0.56 0.93 -22.87
CA ALA A 275 0.83 1.38 -22.80
C ALA A 275 0.93 2.85 -22.34
N ASP A 276 -0.07 3.69 -22.66
CA ASP A 276 -0.12 5.09 -22.24
C ASP A 276 -0.34 5.20 -20.72
N GLY A 277 -1.18 4.34 -20.15
CA GLY A 277 -1.34 4.23 -18.71
C GLY A 277 -0.04 3.85 -17.99
N SER A 278 0.67 2.86 -18.52
CA SER A 278 1.99 2.46 -17.98
C SER A 278 3.03 3.58 -18.13
N ALA A 279 3.01 4.32 -19.23
CA ALA A 279 3.89 5.47 -19.46
C ALA A 279 3.57 6.62 -18.51
N ALA A 280 2.28 6.89 -18.25
CA ALA A 280 1.84 7.89 -17.28
C ALA A 280 2.31 7.54 -15.85
N ILE A 281 2.13 6.30 -15.41
CA ILE A 281 2.61 5.83 -14.10
C ILE A 281 4.12 6.01 -13.99
N ARG A 282 4.89 5.60 -15.00
CA ARG A 282 6.35 5.76 -15.04
C ARG A 282 6.76 7.23 -14.94
N ARG A 283 6.12 8.11 -15.73
CA ARG A 283 6.39 9.55 -15.72
C ARG A 283 6.08 10.17 -14.35
N ILE A 284 4.94 9.84 -13.74
CA ILE A 284 4.55 10.27 -12.40
C ILE A 284 5.59 9.82 -11.37
N ALA A 285 6.01 8.55 -11.38
CA ALA A 285 7.03 8.01 -10.48
C ALA A 285 8.36 8.76 -10.61
N THR A 286 8.81 9.04 -11.84
CA THR A 286 10.04 9.82 -12.10
C THR A 286 9.95 11.23 -11.54
N LEU A 287 8.85 11.94 -11.77
CA LEU A 287 8.63 13.30 -11.32
C LEU A 287 8.59 13.39 -9.79
N THR A 288 7.80 12.53 -9.16
CA THR A 288 7.66 12.48 -7.69
C THR A 288 8.99 12.11 -7.03
N TYR A 289 9.68 11.08 -7.52
CA TYR A 289 10.99 10.69 -6.98
C TYR A 289 12.01 11.84 -7.09
N SER A 290 12.08 12.49 -8.25
CA SER A 290 13.00 13.63 -8.47
C SER A 290 12.75 14.78 -7.47
N TYR A 291 11.49 15.06 -7.14
CA TYR A 291 11.13 16.04 -6.11
C TYR A 291 11.59 15.58 -4.73
N PHE A 292 11.15 14.38 -4.29
CA PHE A 292 11.43 13.89 -2.94
C PHE A 292 12.93 13.67 -2.69
N ASP A 293 13.67 13.14 -3.65
CA ASP A 293 15.13 12.99 -3.56
C ASP A 293 15.82 14.36 -3.43
N ARG A 294 15.41 15.33 -4.25
CA ARG A 294 15.97 16.70 -4.18
C ARG A 294 15.74 17.35 -2.82
N VAL A 295 14.51 17.29 -2.32
CA VAL A 295 14.13 17.91 -1.05
C VAL A 295 14.76 17.17 0.13
N SER A 296 14.91 15.84 0.06
CA SER A 296 15.55 15.03 1.11
C SER A 296 17.02 15.38 1.36
N ARG A 297 17.71 15.88 0.33
CA ARG A 297 19.15 16.22 0.35
C ARG A 297 19.42 17.70 0.50
N ALA A 298 18.41 18.54 0.36
CA ALA A 298 18.57 19.99 0.39
C ALA A 298 18.57 20.54 1.82
N SER A 299 19.42 21.54 2.08
CA SER A 299 19.33 22.37 3.26
C SER A 299 18.10 23.30 3.16
N GLU A 300 17.76 23.99 4.24
CA GLU A 300 16.67 25.02 4.25
C GLU A 300 16.89 26.13 3.21
N TYR A 301 18.14 26.37 2.81
CA TYR A 301 18.49 27.34 1.77
C TYR A 301 18.41 26.76 0.34
N GLY A 302 18.10 25.46 0.18
CA GLY A 302 18.02 24.78 -1.10
C GLY A 302 19.37 24.29 -1.65
N ARG A 303 20.45 24.33 -0.84
CA ARG A 303 21.75 23.79 -1.21
C ARG A 303 21.80 22.29 -0.92
N VAL A 304 22.15 21.49 -1.91
CA VAL A 304 22.48 20.07 -1.70
C VAL A 304 23.90 19.98 -1.13
N VAL A 305 24.02 19.31 0.01
CA VAL A 305 25.30 19.00 0.63
C VAL A 305 25.46 17.49 0.60
N SER A 306 26.36 16.99 -0.25
CA SER A 306 26.67 15.56 -0.27
C SER A 306 27.27 15.17 1.08
N PRO A 307 26.84 14.08 1.73
CA PRO A 307 27.55 13.56 2.88
C PRO A 307 28.98 13.20 2.47
N LYS A 308 29.94 13.61 3.28
CA LYS A 308 31.35 13.22 3.12
C LYS A 308 31.52 11.74 3.41
#